data_8990b0b48408c57d3fbdd43c031187c9
#
_entry.id   8990b0b48408c57d3fbdd43c031187c9
#
_cell.length_a   1.000
_cell.length_b   1.000
_cell.length_c   1.000
_cell.angle_alpha   90.00
_cell.angle_beta   90.00
_cell.angle_gamma   90.00
#
_symmetry.space_group_name_H-M   'P 1'
#
loop_
_entity.id
_entity.type
_entity.pdbx_description
1 polymer ?
#
loop_
_entity_poly.entity_id
_entity_poly.type
_entity_poly.pdbx_seq_one_letter_code
_entity_poly.pdbx_strand_id
1 'polypeptide(L)'
;MRKVRRIITVVVFVLMFVYGNLGSNPLFDIMQNGAIVYAQNAATYSAKVLDEADLLTADQENLLLDEMQAIIPYGNALFVSSNQVNGQTGEYARSRYLSTFGEQSGIIFLIDMTNREIYIYSHNEMFRIITRTNAYTITDNVYTYATDGDYYTCASMVYSQVEALLKGEEISRPMKHAGNLMLAVIFSILLNYWLLRKTSKVKELDMENLLRGSKSNFHMEEPKFLFVTQKRVRMSGSGGGGHGGGSSGGGGGGGGHSF
;
A
#
# COMPACT_ATOMS: atom_id res chain seq x y z
N MET A 1 -19.77 -34.05 20.41
CA MET A 1 -18.39 -34.26 19.93
C MET A 1 -18.22 -34.10 18.40
N ARG A 2 -19.09 -34.63 17.52
CA ARG A 2 -18.95 -34.51 16.05
C ARG A 2 -19.06 -33.06 15.52
N LYS A 3 -19.86 -32.17 16.14
CA LYS A 3 -20.01 -30.76 15.71
C LYS A 3 -18.77 -29.91 16.05
N VAL A 4 -18.13 -30.14 17.21
CA VAL A 4 -16.92 -29.44 17.61
C VAL A 4 -15.74 -29.79 16.70
N ARG A 5 -15.60 -31.08 16.34
CA ARG A 5 -14.59 -31.53 15.36
C ARG A 5 -14.72 -30.82 14.00
N ARG A 6 -15.95 -30.65 13.49
CA ARG A 6 -16.18 -29.95 12.21
C ARG A 6 -15.82 -28.46 12.28
N ILE A 7 -16.08 -27.82 13.42
CA ILE A 7 -15.72 -26.38 13.61
C ILE A 7 -14.19 -26.24 13.67
N ILE A 8 -13.51 -27.10 14.40
CA ILE A 8 -12.04 -27.10 14.47
C ILE A 8 -11.43 -27.35 13.09
N THR A 9 -12.00 -28.29 12.30
CA THR A 9 -11.51 -28.58 10.94
C THR A 9 -11.66 -27.38 10.02
N VAL A 10 -12.80 -26.65 10.10
CA VAL A 10 -13.03 -25.44 9.28
C VAL A 10 -12.08 -24.30 9.70
N VAL A 11 -11.86 -24.11 10.99
CA VAL A 11 -10.93 -23.08 11.49
C VAL A 11 -9.49 -23.40 11.08
N VAL A 12 -9.06 -24.66 11.16
CA VAL A 12 -7.74 -25.09 10.71
C VAL A 12 -7.59 -24.94 9.19
N PHE A 13 -8.66 -25.23 8.41
CA PHE A 13 -8.63 -25.04 6.95
C PHE A 13 -8.56 -23.56 6.56
N VAL A 14 -9.27 -22.68 7.27
CA VAL A 14 -9.20 -21.23 7.06
C VAL A 14 -7.82 -20.69 7.46
N LEU A 15 -7.26 -21.17 8.56
CA LEU A 15 -5.90 -20.81 8.95
C LEU A 15 -4.86 -21.31 7.93
N MET A 16 -4.97 -22.54 7.42
CA MET A 16 -4.10 -23.03 6.35
C MET A 16 -4.27 -22.24 5.04
N PHE A 17 -5.47 -21.76 4.72
CA PHE A 17 -5.70 -20.94 3.52
C PHE A 17 -5.10 -19.53 3.69
N VAL A 18 -5.16 -18.96 4.89
CA VAL A 18 -4.55 -17.66 5.21
C VAL A 18 -3.03 -17.76 5.23
N TYR A 19 -2.47 -18.83 5.83
CA TYR A 19 -1.01 -19.04 5.89
C TYR A 19 -0.44 -19.68 4.61
N GLY A 20 -1.21 -20.46 3.86
CA GLY A 20 -0.79 -21.08 2.61
C GLY A 20 -0.66 -20.12 1.43
N ASN A 21 -1.34 -18.97 1.46
CA ASN A 21 -1.16 -17.89 0.48
C ASN A 21 0.00 -16.92 0.81
N LEU A 22 0.64 -17.08 1.97
CA LEU A 22 1.89 -16.37 2.28
C LEU A 22 3.14 -17.07 1.71
N GLY A 23 2.98 -18.24 1.09
CA GLY A 23 4.08 -19.15 0.72
C GLY A 23 4.60 -19.05 -0.71
N SER A 24 4.10 -18.15 -1.55
CA SER A 24 4.72 -17.86 -2.85
C SER A 24 5.33 -16.46 -2.84
N ASN A 25 6.35 -16.26 -2.03
CA ASN A 25 7.24 -15.13 -2.20
C ASN A 25 8.06 -15.38 -3.47
N PRO A 26 7.92 -14.56 -4.52
CA PRO A 26 8.76 -14.68 -5.71
C PRO A 26 10.25 -14.47 -5.39
N LEU A 27 10.57 -13.99 -4.18
CA LEU A 27 11.93 -13.87 -3.65
C LEU A 27 12.56 -15.21 -3.25
N PHE A 28 11.75 -16.24 -2.93
CA PHE A 28 12.28 -17.56 -2.57
C PHE A 28 12.81 -18.33 -3.80
N ASP A 29 12.20 -18.11 -4.97
CA ASP A 29 12.67 -18.66 -6.25
C ASP A 29 13.97 -17.98 -6.73
N ILE A 30 14.18 -16.71 -6.38
CA ILE A 30 15.42 -15.97 -6.71
C ILE A 30 16.57 -16.46 -5.85
N MET A 31 16.34 -16.87 -4.62
CA MET A 31 17.39 -17.39 -3.73
C MET A 31 17.85 -18.82 -4.09
N GLN A 32 17.04 -19.62 -4.78
CA GLN A 32 17.42 -20.98 -5.21
C GLN A 32 18.10 -21.03 -6.59
N ASN A 33 17.93 -20.02 -7.45
CA ASN A 33 18.40 -20.05 -8.84
C ASN A 33 19.39 -18.95 -9.23
N GLY A 34 20.26 -18.58 -8.36
CA GLY A 34 21.38 -17.79 -8.81
C GLY A 34 21.63 -16.54 -7.98
N ALA A 35 22.77 -16.55 -7.37
CA ALA A 35 23.49 -15.31 -7.16
C ALA A 35 23.46 -14.55 -8.49
N ILE A 36 22.75 -13.44 -8.55
CA ILE A 36 22.85 -12.51 -9.67
C ILE A 36 24.31 -12.04 -9.64
N VAL A 37 25.13 -12.66 -10.47
CA VAL A 37 26.47 -12.18 -10.73
C VAL A 37 26.27 -10.87 -11.47
N TYR A 38 26.28 -9.77 -10.72
CA TYR A 38 26.45 -8.45 -11.32
C TYR A 38 27.80 -8.49 -12.01
N ALA A 39 27.79 -8.74 -13.33
CA ALA A 39 28.97 -8.52 -14.13
C ALA A 39 29.37 -7.07 -13.88
N GLN A 40 30.47 -6.87 -13.19
CA GLN A 40 31.12 -5.58 -13.06
C GLN A 40 31.55 -5.13 -14.47
N ASN A 41 30.60 -4.60 -15.23
CA ASN A 41 30.93 -3.64 -16.23
C ASN A 41 31.43 -2.42 -15.47
N ALA A 42 32.67 -2.04 -15.69
CA ALA A 42 33.33 -0.92 -15.05
C ALA A 42 32.74 0.45 -15.47
N ALA A 43 31.43 0.59 -15.37
CA ALA A 43 30.78 1.88 -15.29
C ALA A 43 31.06 2.42 -13.89
N THR A 44 31.90 3.43 -13.81
CA THR A 44 32.19 4.11 -12.55
C THR A 44 30.91 4.87 -12.14
N TYR A 45 30.09 4.25 -11.29
CA TYR A 45 28.96 4.93 -10.69
C TYR A 45 29.44 5.95 -9.66
N SER A 46 28.62 6.93 -9.36
CA SER A 46 28.96 7.99 -8.41
C SER A 46 27.74 8.45 -7.62
N ALA A 47 27.99 9.01 -6.44
CA ALA A 47 26.98 9.69 -5.62
C ALA A 47 27.11 11.19 -5.79
N LYS A 48 25.97 11.91 -5.79
CA LYS A 48 25.91 13.37 -5.80
C LYS A 48 24.79 13.86 -4.90
N VAL A 49 25.10 14.95 -4.20
CA VAL A 49 24.13 15.73 -3.41
C VAL A 49 23.98 17.09 -4.09
N LEU A 50 22.76 17.48 -4.40
CA LEU A 50 22.39 18.76 -5.02
C LEU A 50 21.28 19.40 -4.18
N ASP A 51 21.68 20.09 -3.12
CA ASP A 51 20.75 20.76 -2.22
C ASP A 51 20.41 22.18 -2.72
N GLU A 52 19.55 22.28 -3.75
CA GLU A 52 19.17 23.56 -4.37
C GLU A 52 18.17 24.37 -3.52
N ALA A 53 17.52 23.73 -2.55
CA ALA A 53 16.57 24.39 -1.65
C ALA A 53 17.18 24.75 -0.30
N ASP A 54 18.50 24.50 -0.09
CA ASP A 54 19.24 24.80 1.15
C ASP A 54 18.56 24.18 2.40
N LEU A 55 18.21 22.88 2.29
CA LEU A 55 17.54 22.11 3.36
C LEU A 55 18.52 21.43 4.31
N LEU A 56 19.77 21.21 3.87
CA LEU A 56 20.81 20.51 4.60
C LEU A 56 21.94 21.48 4.97
N THR A 57 22.60 21.20 6.08
CA THR A 57 23.87 21.86 6.38
C THR A 57 25.01 21.20 5.60
N ALA A 58 26.12 21.89 5.39
CA ALA A 58 27.29 21.33 4.70
C ALA A 58 27.83 20.05 5.35
N ASP A 59 27.73 19.92 6.67
CA ASP A 59 28.11 18.69 7.37
C ASP A 59 27.13 17.56 7.08
N GLN A 60 25.83 17.84 6.99
CA GLN A 60 24.79 16.86 6.65
C GLN A 60 24.90 16.40 5.19
N GLU A 61 25.24 17.31 4.26
CA GLU A 61 25.49 16.95 2.86
C GLU A 61 26.67 15.97 2.74
N ASN A 62 27.76 16.22 3.47
CA ASN A 62 28.91 15.31 3.50
C ASN A 62 28.57 13.96 4.10
N LEU A 63 27.85 13.93 5.23
CA LEU A 63 27.39 12.68 5.85
C LEU A 63 26.47 11.88 4.90
N LEU A 64 25.52 12.56 4.25
CA LEU A 64 24.62 11.93 3.30
C LEU A 64 25.39 11.35 2.11
N LEU A 65 26.39 12.08 1.61
CA LEU A 65 27.25 11.62 0.53
C LEU A 65 28.02 10.35 0.91
N ASP A 66 28.50 10.27 2.16
CA ASP A 66 29.19 9.08 2.67
C ASP A 66 28.23 7.89 2.80
N GLU A 67 27.00 8.10 3.30
CA GLU A 67 25.98 7.05 3.35
C GLU A 67 25.60 6.52 1.95
N MET A 68 25.51 7.42 0.97
CA MET A 68 25.21 7.05 -0.41
C MET A 68 26.29 6.20 -1.06
N GLN A 69 27.53 6.17 -0.55
CA GLN A 69 28.60 5.32 -1.08
C GLN A 69 28.25 3.83 -1.05
N ALA A 70 27.40 3.40 -0.11
CA ALA A 70 26.94 2.01 -0.02
C ALA A 70 26.12 1.57 -1.26
N ILE A 71 25.57 2.52 -2.02
CA ILE A 71 24.77 2.25 -3.23
C ILE A 71 25.63 2.17 -4.50
N ILE A 72 26.79 2.81 -4.50
CA ILE A 72 27.69 2.89 -5.67
C ILE A 72 28.01 1.53 -6.33
N PRO A 73 28.18 0.42 -5.58
CA PRO A 73 28.40 -0.88 -6.19
C PRO A 73 27.27 -1.34 -7.14
N TYR A 74 26.06 -0.79 -6.96
CA TYR A 74 24.84 -1.19 -7.67
C TYR A 74 24.38 -0.17 -8.71
N GLY A 75 24.75 1.10 -8.56
CA GLY A 75 24.33 2.17 -9.46
C GLY A 75 24.63 3.57 -8.93
N ASN A 76 24.30 4.58 -9.73
CA ASN A 76 24.42 5.97 -9.31
C ASN A 76 23.40 6.33 -8.24
N ALA A 77 23.78 7.19 -7.30
CA ALA A 77 22.90 7.73 -6.29
C ALA A 77 22.84 9.25 -6.37
N LEU A 78 21.66 9.83 -6.42
CA LEU A 78 21.44 11.26 -6.54
C LEU A 78 20.45 11.72 -5.48
N PHE A 79 20.87 12.69 -4.66
CA PHE A 79 19.96 13.47 -3.82
C PHE A 79 19.74 14.83 -4.47
N VAL A 80 18.48 15.26 -4.51
CA VAL A 80 18.11 16.61 -4.96
C VAL A 80 17.08 17.19 -4.01
N SER A 81 17.27 18.43 -3.57
CA SER A 81 16.20 19.26 -3.05
C SER A 81 15.94 20.42 -4.00
N SER A 82 14.70 20.82 -4.21
CA SER A 82 14.39 21.93 -5.09
C SER A 82 13.13 22.68 -4.67
N ASN A 83 13.18 24.00 -4.78
CA ASN A 83 12.04 24.91 -4.60
C ASN A 83 11.53 25.51 -5.94
N GLN A 84 11.98 24.95 -7.06
CA GLN A 84 11.68 25.43 -8.42
C GLN A 84 11.20 24.31 -9.35
N VAL A 85 10.45 23.36 -8.82
CA VAL A 85 9.88 22.27 -9.63
C VAL A 85 8.68 22.78 -10.42
N ASN A 86 8.82 22.77 -11.76
CA ASN A 86 7.72 23.11 -12.67
C ASN A 86 7.08 21.83 -13.20
N GLY A 87 5.79 21.61 -12.90
CA GLY A 87 5.05 20.45 -13.37
C GLY A 87 5.01 19.30 -12.35
N GLN A 88 5.03 18.07 -12.85
CA GLN A 88 4.91 16.86 -12.01
C GLN A 88 6.27 16.50 -11.40
N THR A 89 6.28 16.28 -10.10
CA THR A 89 7.48 15.90 -9.34
C THR A 89 8.21 14.69 -9.94
N GLY A 90 7.46 13.67 -10.37
CA GLY A 90 8.04 12.46 -10.97
C GLY A 90 8.74 12.69 -12.30
N GLU A 91 8.19 13.56 -13.17
CA GLU A 91 8.84 13.92 -14.45
C GLU A 91 10.08 14.78 -14.21
N TYR A 92 10.03 15.68 -13.26
CA TYR A 92 11.19 16.46 -12.85
C TYR A 92 12.30 15.55 -12.31
N ALA A 93 11.98 14.63 -11.40
CA ALA A 93 12.95 13.68 -10.85
C ALA A 93 13.62 12.85 -11.97
N ARG A 94 12.82 12.32 -12.91
CA ARG A 94 13.34 11.58 -14.07
C ARG A 94 14.27 12.43 -14.93
N SER A 95 13.82 13.61 -15.29
CA SER A 95 14.61 14.54 -16.13
C SER A 95 15.92 14.93 -15.46
N ARG A 96 15.87 15.21 -14.14
CA ARG A 96 17.03 15.58 -13.34
C ARG A 96 18.04 14.44 -13.25
N TYR A 97 17.55 13.21 -13.03
CA TYR A 97 18.40 12.03 -13.03
C TYR A 97 19.10 11.85 -14.39
N LEU A 98 18.33 11.84 -15.49
CA LEU A 98 18.86 11.63 -16.84
C LEU A 98 19.82 12.74 -17.27
N SER A 99 19.59 13.98 -16.88
CA SER A 99 20.51 15.09 -17.16
C SER A 99 21.83 14.97 -16.40
N THR A 100 21.85 14.29 -15.25
CA THR A 100 23.04 14.15 -14.39
C THR A 100 23.86 12.93 -14.73
N PHE A 101 23.22 11.78 -15.04
CA PHE A 101 23.85 10.48 -15.22
C PHE A 101 23.51 9.80 -16.55
N GLY A 102 22.66 10.42 -17.38
CA GLY A 102 22.20 9.80 -18.62
C GLY A 102 21.42 8.51 -18.37
N GLU A 103 21.62 7.54 -19.25
CA GLU A 103 20.92 6.24 -19.19
C GLU A 103 21.62 5.21 -18.27
N GLN A 104 22.50 5.65 -17.38
CA GLN A 104 23.15 4.74 -16.43
C GLN A 104 22.17 4.27 -15.36
N SER A 105 22.41 3.07 -14.82
CA SER A 105 21.60 2.53 -13.71
C SER A 105 21.78 3.35 -12.44
N GLY A 106 20.69 3.60 -11.71
CA GLY A 106 20.75 4.26 -10.42
C GLY A 106 19.42 4.78 -9.94
N ILE A 107 19.49 5.65 -8.92
CA ILE A 107 18.36 6.16 -8.16
C ILE A 107 18.52 7.65 -7.88
N ILE A 108 17.41 8.37 -7.87
CA ILE A 108 17.31 9.72 -7.34
C ILE A 108 16.27 9.76 -6.23
N PHE A 109 16.60 10.43 -5.13
CA PHE A 109 15.64 10.89 -4.14
C PHE A 109 15.51 12.41 -4.25
N LEU A 110 14.29 12.88 -4.49
CA LEU A 110 13.94 14.27 -4.66
C LEU A 110 13.05 14.74 -3.51
N ILE A 111 13.42 15.85 -2.90
CA ILE A 111 12.55 16.63 -2.02
C ILE A 111 12.07 17.86 -2.80
N ASP A 112 10.82 17.86 -3.17
CA ASP A 112 10.16 18.93 -3.91
C ASP A 112 9.42 19.86 -2.94
N MET A 113 10.00 21.02 -2.69
CA MET A 113 9.42 22.01 -1.80
C MET A 113 8.29 22.82 -2.45
N THR A 114 8.22 22.82 -3.79
CA THR A 114 7.15 23.51 -4.53
C THR A 114 5.82 22.78 -4.40
N ASN A 115 5.84 21.46 -4.62
CA ASN A 115 4.65 20.60 -4.56
C ASN A 115 4.47 19.95 -3.18
N ARG A 116 5.42 20.15 -2.27
CA ARG A 116 5.43 19.47 -0.95
C ARG A 116 5.37 17.96 -1.10
N GLU A 117 6.25 17.42 -1.92
CA GLU A 117 6.29 15.98 -2.25
C GLU A 117 7.72 15.45 -2.17
N ILE A 118 7.89 14.28 -1.58
CA ILE A 118 9.12 13.49 -1.68
C ILE A 118 8.93 12.42 -2.74
N TYR A 119 9.93 12.23 -3.58
CA TYR A 119 9.83 11.31 -4.70
C TYR A 119 11.11 10.51 -4.92
N ILE A 120 10.94 9.21 -5.20
CA ILE A 120 12.02 8.32 -5.57
C ILE A 120 11.80 7.90 -7.02
N TYR A 121 12.81 8.10 -7.88
CA TYR A 121 12.85 7.53 -9.21
C TYR A 121 14.07 6.63 -9.34
N SER A 122 13.89 5.45 -9.91
CA SER A 122 14.93 4.48 -10.21
C SER A 122 14.98 4.19 -11.70
N HIS A 123 16.18 3.93 -12.22
CA HIS A 123 16.42 3.74 -13.64
C HIS A 123 17.18 2.45 -13.92
N ASN A 124 16.87 1.81 -15.05
CA ASN A 124 17.49 0.58 -15.57
C ASN A 124 17.52 -0.56 -14.52
N GLU A 125 18.68 -1.17 -14.28
CA GLU A 125 18.83 -2.32 -13.38
C GLU A 125 18.38 -2.00 -11.95
N MET A 126 18.58 -0.76 -11.49
CA MET A 126 18.11 -0.31 -10.19
C MET A 126 16.59 -0.43 -10.06
N PHE A 127 15.82 -0.18 -11.14
CA PHE A 127 14.36 -0.29 -11.14
C PHE A 127 13.86 -1.72 -10.92
N ARG A 128 14.68 -2.74 -11.20
CA ARG A 128 14.31 -4.15 -10.95
C ARG A 128 14.21 -4.45 -9.45
N ILE A 129 15.00 -3.76 -8.65
CA ILE A 129 15.03 -3.91 -7.18
C ILE A 129 14.19 -2.83 -6.53
N ILE A 130 14.46 -1.57 -6.85
CA ILE A 130 13.70 -0.43 -6.36
C ILE A 130 12.51 -0.20 -7.29
N THR A 131 11.55 -1.11 -7.22
CA THR A 131 10.31 -1.02 -7.99
C THR A 131 9.46 0.16 -7.53
N ARG A 132 8.45 0.53 -8.31
CA ARG A 132 7.48 1.55 -7.90
C ARG A 132 6.86 1.25 -6.53
N THR A 133 6.55 -0.02 -6.25
CA THR A 133 5.99 -0.43 -4.95
C THR A 133 6.96 -0.19 -3.80
N ASN A 134 8.24 -0.53 -4.00
CA ASN A 134 9.27 -0.28 -3.00
C ASN A 134 9.50 1.22 -2.81
N ALA A 135 9.51 2.03 -3.88
CA ALA A 135 9.63 3.47 -3.81
C ALA A 135 8.48 4.08 -2.98
N TYR A 136 7.22 3.69 -3.21
CA TYR A 136 6.10 4.12 -2.36
C TYR A 136 6.23 3.66 -0.91
N THR A 137 6.69 2.42 -0.68
CA THR A 137 6.88 1.92 0.69
C THR A 137 7.95 2.75 1.43
N ILE A 138 9.06 3.06 0.77
CA ILE A 138 10.13 3.89 1.36
C ILE A 138 9.61 5.29 1.65
N THR A 139 8.94 5.95 0.69
CA THR A 139 8.40 7.29 0.90
C THR A 139 7.33 7.31 1.98
N ASP A 140 6.47 6.29 2.07
CA ASP A 140 5.50 6.12 3.16
C ASP A 140 6.16 5.94 4.54
N ASN A 141 7.37 5.39 4.61
CA ASN A 141 8.10 5.21 5.86
C ASN A 141 8.77 6.50 6.36
N VAL A 142 9.08 7.43 5.46
CA VAL A 142 9.92 8.59 5.80
C VAL A 142 9.22 9.95 5.70
N TYR A 143 8.01 10.04 5.13
CA TYR A 143 7.34 11.32 4.89
C TYR A 143 7.12 12.16 6.15
N THR A 144 7.00 11.52 7.31
CA THR A 144 6.84 12.22 8.59
C THR A 144 8.06 13.07 8.94
N TYR A 145 9.26 12.58 8.65
CA TYR A 145 10.49 13.37 8.85
C TYR A 145 10.50 14.62 7.95
N ALA A 146 10.08 14.47 6.68
CA ALA A 146 9.95 15.63 5.78
C ALA A 146 8.87 16.61 6.26
N THR A 147 7.75 16.12 6.82
CA THR A 147 6.69 16.94 7.43
C THR A 147 7.22 17.74 8.62
N ASP A 148 8.05 17.12 9.44
CA ASP A 148 8.63 17.70 10.66
C ASP A 148 9.83 18.64 10.35
N GLY A 149 10.26 18.69 9.06
CA GLY A 149 11.40 19.50 8.62
C GLY A 149 12.76 18.86 8.85
N ASP A 150 12.81 17.59 9.27
CA ASP A 150 14.05 16.82 9.43
C ASP A 150 14.44 16.16 8.10
N TYR A 151 14.89 16.97 7.15
CA TYR A 151 15.19 16.54 5.79
C TYR A 151 16.41 15.63 5.71
N TYR A 152 17.40 15.82 6.61
CA TYR A 152 18.56 14.95 6.66
C TYR A 152 18.17 13.52 7.06
N THR A 153 17.45 13.35 8.18
CA THR A 153 16.98 12.03 8.62
C THR A 153 16.07 11.39 7.57
N CYS A 154 15.22 12.19 6.91
CA CYS A 154 14.40 11.71 5.79
C CYS A 154 15.27 11.11 4.69
N ALA A 155 16.30 11.81 4.21
CA ALA A 155 17.19 11.35 3.13
C ALA A 155 18.05 10.15 3.56
N SER A 156 18.64 10.19 4.75
CA SER A 156 19.44 9.12 5.34
C SER A 156 18.63 7.81 5.41
N MET A 157 17.39 7.89 5.92
CA MET A 157 16.50 6.72 6.01
C MET A 157 16.07 6.20 4.64
N VAL A 158 15.95 7.05 3.62
CA VAL A 158 15.70 6.60 2.24
C VAL A 158 16.87 5.74 1.77
N TYR A 159 18.11 6.25 1.84
CA TYR A 159 19.27 5.52 1.33
C TYR A 159 19.59 4.27 2.13
N SER A 160 19.37 4.28 3.45
CA SER A 160 19.47 3.08 4.29
C SER A 160 18.48 1.99 3.86
N GLN A 161 17.22 2.33 3.57
CA GLN A 161 16.23 1.37 3.09
C GLN A 161 16.52 0.89 1.66
N VAL A 162 17.05 1.77 0.81
CA VAL A 162 17.52 1.41 -0.53
C VAL A 162 18.67 0.41 -0.43
N GLU A 163 19.65 0.66 0.42
CA GLU A 163 20.78 -0.24 0.67
C GLU A 163 20.29 -1.61 1.17
N ALA A 164 19.38 -1.65 2.13
CA ALA A 164 18.78 -2.88 2.63
C ALA A 164 18.14 -3.71 1.49
N LEU A 165 17.36 -3.07 0.62
CA LEU A 165 16.75 -3.75 -0.53
C LEU A 165 17.79 -4.25 -1.54
N LEU A 166 18.89 -3.50 -1.77
CA LEU A 166 19.97 -3.90 -2.66
C LEU A 166 20.75 -5.11 -2.12
N LYS A 167 20.81 -5.24 -0.80
CA LYS A 167 21.36 -6.42 -0.11
C LYS A 167 20.39 -7.61 -0.05
N GLY A 168 19.16 -7.43 -0.52
CA GLY A 168 18.11 -8.45 -0.47
C GLY A 168 17.40 -8.55 0.88
N GLU A 169 17.53 -7.54 1.72
CA GLU A 169 16.84 -7.44 3.01
C GLU A 169 15.41 -6.91 2.81
N GLU A 170 14.53 -7.22 3.76
CA GLU A 170 13.16 -6.70 3.74
C GLU A 170 13.09 -5.35 4.48
N ILE A 171 12.40 -4.39 3.88
CA ILE A 171 12.09 -3.11 4.52
C ILE A 171 10.76 -3.17 5.26
N SER A 172 10.64 -2.40 6.33
CA SER A 172 9.38 -2.25 7.06
C SER A 172 8.29 -1.71 6.13
N ARG A 173 7.13 -2.36 6.14
CA ARG A 173 5.96 -1.91 5.37
C ARG A 173 4.97 -1.29 6.34
N PRO A 174 4.61 0.00 6.18
CA PRO A 174 3.61 0.62 7.04
C PRO A 174 2.30 -0.16 6.91
N MET A 175 1.78 -0.63 8.04
CA MET A 175 0.49 -1.30 8.07
C MET A 175 -0.60 -0.31 7.65
N LYS A 176 -1.23 -0.56 6.53
CA LYS A 176 -2.40 0.22 6.09
C LYS A 176 -3.56 -0.09 7.03
N HIS A 177 -3.70 0.73 8.09
CA HIS A 177 -4.74 0.58 9.12
C HIS A 177 -6.15 0.50 8.52
N ALA A 178 -6.39 1.14 7.38
CA ALA A 178 -7.66 1.09 6.66
C ALA A 178 -8.06 -0.33 6.23
N GLY A 179 -7.10 -1.15 5.76
CA GLY A 179 -7.37 -2.54 5.39
C GLY A 179 -7.72 -3.40 6.59
N ASN A 180 -7.00 -3.23 7.69
CA ASN A 180 -7.25 -3.96 8.93
C ASN A 180 -8.59 -3.55 9.57
N LEU A 181 -8.96 -2.27 9.50
CA LEU A 181 -10.26 -1.78 9.96
C LEU A 181 -11.41 -2.37 9.14
N MET A 182 -11.31 -2.39 7.81
CA MET A 182 -12.31 -3.04 6.95
C MET A 182 -12.45 -4.53 7.25
N LEU A 183 -11.34 -5.23 7.42
CA LEU A 183 -11.33 -6.65 7.78
C LEU A 183 -11.99 -6.89 9.14
N ALA A 184 -11.71 -6.05 10.13
CA ALA A 184 -12.34 -6.11 11.46
C ALA A 184 -13.86 -5.89 11.38
N VAL A 185 -14.33 -4.92 10.57
CA VAL A 185 -15.76 -4.66 10.36
C VAL A 185 -16.45 -5.85 9.69
N ILE A 186 -15.86 -6.41 8.61
CA ILE A 186 -16.41 -7.59 7.92
C ILE A 186 -16.49 -8.78 8.89
N PHE A 187 -15.44 -9.01 9.66
CA PHE A 187 -15.40 -10.11 10.63
C PHE A 187 -16.44 -9.92 11.74
N SER A 188 -16.63 -8.69 12.21
CA SER A 188 -17.66 -8.34 13.21
C SER A 188 -19.07 -8.62 12.69
N ILE A 189 -19.37 -8.25 11.44
CA ILE A 189 -20.67 -8.50 10.80
C ILE A 189 -20.91 -10.01 10.63
N LEU A 190 -19.91 -10.77 10.16
CA LEU A 190 -20.00 -12.20 9.99
C LEU A 190 -20.21 -12.94 11.33
N LEU A 191 -19.51 -12.50 12.37
CA LEU A 191 -19.61 -13.06 13.71
C LEU A 191 -20.99 -12.78 14.33
N ASN A 192 -21.51 -11.56 14.13
CA ASN A 192 -22.85 -11.17 14.56
C ASN A 192 -23.94 -11.95 13.82
N TYR A 193 -23.79 -12.10 12.48
CA TYR A 193 -24.69 -12.94 11.67
C TYR A 193 -24.68 -14.40 12.13
N TRP A 194 -23.49 -14.95 12.40
CA TRP A 194 -23.37 -16.33 12.88
C TRP A 194 -23.99 -16.53 14.27
N LEU A 195 -23.81 -15.57 15.19
CA LEU A 195 -24.45 -15.58 16.52
C LEU A 195 -25.96 -15.47 16.41
N LEU A 196 -26.48 -14.56 15.59
CA LEU A 196 -27.92 -14.43 15.35
C LEU A 196 -28.51 -15.74 14.78
N ARG A 197 -27.85 -16.36 13.82
CA ARG A 197 -28.29 -17.62 13.24
C ARG A 197 -28.24 -18.80 14.23
N LYS A 198 -27.32 -18.75 15.20
CA LYS A 198 -27.19 -19.76 16.25
C LYS A 198 -28.21 -19.56 17.36
N THR A 199 -28.55 -18.31 17.70
CA THR A 199 -29.48 -17.95 18.78
C THR A 199 -30.92 -17.82 18.32
N SER A 200 -31.19 -17.49 17.05
CA SER A 200 -32.54 -17.47 16.47
C SER A 200 -33.03 -18.87 16.09
N LYS A 201 -32.91 -19.82 16.99
CA LYS A 201 -33.91 -20.88 17.02
C LYS A 201 -35.17 -20.24 17.62
N VAL A 202 -35.93 -19.56 16.76
CA VAL A 202 -37.32 -19.27 17.06
C VAL A 202 -37.91 -20.62 17.43
N LYS A 203 -38.24 -20.77 18.71
CA LYS A 203 -39.10 -21.85 19.15
C LYS A 203 -40.35 -21.66 18.31
N GLU A 204 -40.64 -22.56 17.38
CA GLU A 204 -41.95 -22.54 16.74
C GLU A 204 -42.93 -22.46 17.85
N LEU A 205 -43.57 -21.29 17.96
CA LEU A 205 -44.69 -21.10 18.90
C LEU A 205 -45.77 -22.06 18.39
N ASP A 206 -45.94 -23.14 19.13
CA ASP A 206 -46.99 -24.08 18.88
C ASP A 206 -48.34 -23.33 18.92
N MET A 207 -48.78 -22.97 17.71
CA MET A 207 -50.01 -22.19 17.50
C MET A 207 -51.21 -22.85 18.17
N GLU A 208 -51.17 -24.15 18.35
CA GLU A 208 -52.22 -24.95 18.98
C GLU A 208 -52.30 -24.69 20.49
N ASN A 209 -51.14 -24.47 21.15
CA ASN A 209 -51.09 -24.11 22.58
C ASN A 209 -51.47 -22.67 22.85
N LEU A 210 -51.18 -21.73 21.91
CA LEU A 210 -51.63 -20.34 22.00
C LEU A 210 -53.14 -20.20 21.81
N LEU A 211 -53.72 -20.98 20.87
CA LEU A 211 -55.16 -20.97 20.61
C LEU A 211 -55.97 -21.59 21.77
N ARG A 212 -55.38 -22.58 22.47
CA ARG A 212 -56.04 -23.17 23.67
C ARG A 212 -56.06 -22.22 24.86
N GLY A 213 -55.14 -21.25 24.95
CA GLY A 213 -55.04 -20.28 26.04
C GLY A 213 -55.87 -19.00 25.86
N SER A 214 -56.28 -18.67 24.66
CA SER A 214 -57.01 -17.44 24.36
C SER A 214 -58.50 -17.75 24.11
N LYS A 215 -59.29 -17.68 25.16
CA LYS A 215 -60.75 -17.50 25.02
C LYS A 215 -61.01 -16.01 24.77
N SER A 216 -60.78 -15.53 23.54
CA SER A 216 -61.13 -14.18 23.13
C SER A 216 -62.41 -14.20 22.32
N ASN A 217 -63.46 -13.54 22.83
CA ASN A 217 -64.64 -13.25 22.04
C ASN A 217 -64.28 -12.17 21.01
N PHE A 218 -64.06 -12.56 19.76
CA PHE A 218 -63.91 -11.61 18.67
C PHE A 218 -65.29 -11.10 18.24
N HIS A 219 -65.51 -9.81 18.48
CA HIS A 219 -66.60 -9.08 17.83
C HIS A 219 -65.99 -8.49 16.54
N MET A 220 -66.32 -9.07 15.38
CA MET A 220 -65.87 -8.55 14.11
C MET A 220 -66.77 -7.41 13.64
N GLU A 221 -66.31 -6.16 13.71
CA GLU A 221 -66.83 -5.08 12.92
C GLU A 221 -66.39 -5.22 11.48
N GLU A 222 -67.22 -4.79 10.53
CA GLU A 222 -66.98 -4.94 9.10
C GLU A 222 -65.64 -4.33 8.65
N PRO A 223 -64.85 -5.01 7.76
CA PRO A 223 -63.52 -4.54 7.37
C PRO A 223 -63.62 -3.32 6.46
N LYS A 224 -63.04 -2.17 6.89
CA LYS A 224 -62.82 -1.02 6.02
C LYS A 224 -61.54 -1.24 5.23
N PHE A 225 -61.68 -1.36 3.88
CA PHE A 225 -60.56 -1.43 2.97
C PHE A 225 -59.88 -0.06 2.88
N LEU A 226 -58.63 0.05 3.37
CA LEU A 226 -57.73 1.16 3.12
C LEU A 226 -56.83 0.81 1.92
N PHE A 227 -57.03 1.49 0.77
CA PHE A 227 -56.13 1.41 -0.35
C PHE A 227 -54.84 2.16 -0.06
N VAL A 228 -53.71 1.43 0.09
CA VAL A 228 -52.39 2.03 0.16
C VAL A 228 -51.75 2.03 -1.25
N THR A 229 -51.65 3.19 -1.86
CA THR A 229 -50.99 3.39 -3.14
C THR A 229 -49.51 3.50 -2.90
N GLN A 230 -48.71 2.45 -3.26
CA GLN A 230 -47.24 2.53 -3.26
C GLN A 230 -46.76 3.19 -4.53
N LYS A 231 -46.17 4.38 -4.39
CA LYS A 231 -45.46 5.07 -5.49
C LYS A 231 -44.00 4.58 -5.54
N ARG A 232 -43.63 3.82 -6.57
CA ARG A 232 -42.24 3.45 -6.84
C ARG A 232 -41.50 4.63 -7.45
N VAL A 233 -40.51 5.14 -6.73
CA VAL A 233 -39.52 6.10 -7.28
C VAL A 233 -38.31 5.31 -7.79
N ARG A 234 -38.04 5.39 -9.11
CA ARG A 234 -36.80 4.89 -9.70
C ARG A 234 -35.71 5.93 -9.51
N MET A 235 -34.68 5.59 -8.74
CA MET A 235 -33.42 6.34 -8.74
C MET A 235 -32.53 5.86 -9.89
N SER A 236 -32.19 6.77 -10.77
CA SER A 236 -31.23 6.59 -11.85
C SER A 236 -29.81 6.73 -11.26
N GLY A 237 -29.02 5.66 -11.30
CA GLY A 237 -27.61 5.69 -10.92
C GLY A 237 -26.74 6.14 -12.08
N SER A 238 -26.01 7.23 -11.91
CA SER A 238 -24.98 7.71 -12.81
C SER A 238 -23.69 6.97 -12.55
N GLY A 239 -23.19 6.21 -13.53
CA GLY A 239 -21.89 5.58 -13.50
C GLY A 239 -20.80 6.53 -14.01
N GLY A 240 -19.78 6.77 -13.19
CA GLY A 240 -18.57 7.47 -13.57
C GLY A 240 -17.46 6.47 -13.94
N GLY A 241 -17.10 6.43 -15.23
CA GLY A 241 -15.99 5.63 -15.73
C GLY A 241 -14.64 6.33 -15.52
N GLY A 242 -13.70 5.64 -14.86
CA GLY A 242 -12.30 6.05 -14.76
C GLY A 242 -11.47 5.50 -15.91
N HIS A 243 -10.86 6.37 -16.68
CA HIS A 243 -9.92 6.01 -17.76
C HIS A 243 -8.52 5.85 -17.18
N GLY A 244 -7.98 4.64 -17.27
CA GLY A 244 -6.57 4.35 -17.06
C GLY A 244 -5.80 4.53 -18.37
N GLY A 245 -4.95 5.55 -18.45
CA GLY A 245 -4.00 5.75 -19.54
C GLY A 245 -2.72 4.97 -19.23
N GLY A 246 -2.42 3.90 -19.98
CA GLY A 246 -1.13 3.24 -19.99
C GLY A 246 -0.18 3.95 -20.90
N SER A 247 0.98 4.36 -20.41
CA SER A 247 2.10 4.84 -21.21
C SER A 247 3.24 3.82 -21.11
N SER A 248 3.48 3.16 -22.21
CA SER A 248 4.63 2.26 -22.42
C SER A 248 5.81 3.09 -22.92
N GLY A 249 6.97 3.00 -22.27
CA GLY A 249 8.19 3.53 -22.80
C GLY A 249 9.26 3.86 -21.76
N GLY A 250 10.32 3.08 -21.72
CA GLY A 250 11.57 3.37 -21.03
C GLY A 250 11.64 2.83 -19.60
N GLY A 251 12.62 1.95 -19.35
CA GLY A 251 12.79 1.16 -18.15
C GLY A 251 13.13 1.95 -16.88
N GLY A 252 12.21 2.74 -16.38
CA GLY A 252 12.30 3.44 -15.11
C GLY A 252 10.95 3.72 -14.50
N GLY A 253 10.91 3.92 -13.21
CA GLY A 253 9.72 4.25 -12.46
C GLY A 253 10.04 4.79 -11.09
N GLY A 254 9.05 5.37 -10.45
CA GLY A 254 9.22 5.94 -9.13
C GLY A 254 7.92 5.98 -8.35
N GLY A 255 8.00 6.40 -7.11
CA GLY A 255 6.90 6.64 -6.23
C GLY A 255 7.20 7.81 -5.31
N GLY A 256 6.19 8.52 -4.89
CA GLY A 256 6.29 9.69 -4.05
C GLY A 256 5.18 9.77 -3.03
N HIS A 257 5.37 10.63 -2.07
CA HIS A 257 4.43 10.94 -1.01
C HIS A 257 4.41 12.45 -0.74
N SER A 258 3.23 13.02 -0.55
CA SER A 258 3.08 14.41 -0.13
C SER A 258 3.34 14.54 1.37
N PHE A 259 3.89 15.65 1.79
CA PHE A 259 4.21 15.97 3.17
C PHE A 259 3.85 17.42 3.54
#